data_70231d9c8c025f03da4150a4be204794
#
_entry.id   70231d9c8c025f03da4150a4be204794
#
_cell.length_a   1.000
_cell.length_b   1.000
_cell.length_c   1.000
_cell.angle_alpha   90.00
_cell.angle_beta   90.00
_cell.angle_gamma   90.00
#
_symmetry.space_group_name_H-M   'P 1'
#
loop_
_entity.id
_entity.type
_entity.pdbx_description
1 polymer ?
#
loop_
_entity_poly.entity_id
_entity_poly.type
_entity_poly.pdbx_seq_one_letter_code
_entity_poly.pdbx_strand_id
1 'polypeptide(L)'
;MADPTLLILASLALGDKHGYAMMVDIQAFANVELGPGTLYGAITRLEQRGFIRPIAGGDRRRPYHLTAAGKRYLEEELARLESVVRVGLGRLRRA
;
A
#
# COMPACT_ATOMS: atom_id res chain seq x y z
N MET A 1 -3.63 12.19 -5.96
CA MET A 1 -3.39 11.66 -4.61
C MET A 1 -3.31 10.14 -4.66
N ALA A 2 -2.38 9.55 -3.95
CA ALA A 2 -2.21 8.10 -3.97
C ALA A 2 -3.33 7.40 -3.20
N ASP A 3 -3.78 6.28 -3.75
CA ASP A 3 -4.80 5.44 -3.13
C ASP A 3 -4.23 4.84 -1.83
N PRO A 4 -4.93 4.96 -0.70
CA PRO A 4 -4.48 4.35 0.56
C PRO A 4 -4.19 2.85 0.45
N THR A 5 -4.95 2.12 -0.35
CA THR A 5 -4.71 0.68 -0.52
C THR A 5 -3.37 0.41 -1.19
N LEU A 6 -3.00 1.21 -2.18
CA LEU A 6 -1.71 1.08 -2.85
C LEU A 6 -0.55 1.38 -1.90
N LEU A 7 -0.70 2.42 -1.08
CA LEU A 7 0.32 2.79 -0.09
C LEU A 7 0.54 1.69 0.94
N ILE A 8 -0.54 1.06 1.38
CA ILE A 8 -0.47 -0.05 2.34
C ILE A 8 0.26 -1.25 1.72
N LEU A 9 -0.08 -1.60 0.49
CA LEU A 9 0.59 -2.71 -0.20
C LEU A 9 2.09 -2.42 -0.37
N ALA A 10 2.43 -1.19 -0.75
CA ALA A 10 3.83 -0.79 -0.88
C ALA A 10 4.57 -0.87 0.46
N SER A 11 3.92 -0.47 1.55
CA SER A 11 4.51 -0.58 2.87
C SER A 11 4.80 -2.03 3.25
N LEU A 12 3.88 -2.94 2.93
CA LEU A 12 4.02 -4.36 3.26
C LEU A 12 5.00 -5.10 2.34
N ALA A 13 5.37 -4.50 1.21
CA ALA A 13 6.30 -5.14 0.28
C ALA A 13 7.68 -5.38 0.90
N LEU A 14 8.07 -4.57 1.87
CA LEU A 14 9.36 -4.72 2.55
C LEU A 14 9.33 -5.76 3.67
N GLY A 15 8.15 -5.99 4.25
CA GLY A 15 8.00 -6.94 5.34
C GLY A 15 6.67 -6.76 6.05
N ASP A 16 6.35 -7.72 6.89
CA ASP A 16 5.10 -7.72 7.65
C ASP A 16 5.08 -6.59 8.67
N LYS A 17 3.91 -5.94 8.82
CA LYS A 17 3.73 -4.82 9.75
C LYS A 17 2.33 -4.81 10.31
N HIS A 18 2.19 -4.35 11.53
CA HIS A 18 0.88 -3.97 12.07
C HIS A 18 0.50 -2.56 11.60
N GLY A 19 -0.78 -2.20 11.79
CA GLY A 19 -1.32 -0.97 11.22
C GLY A 19 -0.56 0.31 11.61
N TYR A 20 -0.18 0.45 12.85
CA TYR A 20 0.55 1.65 13.28
C TYR A 20 1.88 1.79 12.54
N ALA A 21 2.62 0.69 12.38
CA ALA A 21 3.88 0.72 11.66
C ALA A 21 3.68 1.08 10.18
N MET A 22 2.56 0.67 9.59
CA MET A 22 2.20 1.09 8.22
C MET A 22 2.01 2.60 8.16
N MET A 23 1.30 3.19 9.12
CA MET A 23 1.07 4.63 9.18
C MET A 23 2.38 5.40 9.22
N VAL A 24 3.29 4.98 10.08
CA VAL A 24 4.61 5.61 10.23
C VAL A 24 5.42 5.49 8.93
N ASP A 25 5.43 4.30 8.35
CA ASP A 25 6.16 4.04 7.11
C ASP A 25 5.62 4.86 5.94
N ILE A 26 4.30 4.89 5.77
CA ILE A 26 3.65 5.64 4.69
C ILE A 26 3.92 7.14 4.83
N GLN A 27 3.86 7.67 6.06
CA GLN A 27 4.21 9.06 6.30
C GLN A 27 5.65 9.32 5.85
N ALA A 28 6.56 8.40 6.12
CA ALA A 28 7.97 8.57 5.80
C ALA A 28 8.23 8.56 4.29
N PHE A 29 7.64 7.61 3.55
CA PHE A 29 7.98 7.49 2.13
C PHE A 29 7.04 8.26 1.20
N ALA A 30 5.82 8.52 1.60
CA ALA A 30 4.84 9.18 0.74
C ALA A 30 4.43 10.56 1.24
N ASN A 31 4.84 10.94 2.44
CA ASN A 31 4.43 12.20 3.07
C ASN A 31 2.90 12.31 3.13
N VAL A 32 2.24 11.20 3.37
CA VAL A 32 0.79 11.12 3.51
C VAL A 32 0.47 10.67 4.92
N GLU A 33 -0.38 11.41 5.60
CA GLU A 33 -0.82 11.09 6.95
C GLU A 33 -2.20 10.45 6.88
N LEU A 34 -2.24 9.14 7.16
CA LEU A 34 -3.50 8.39 7.16
C LEU A 34 -4.08 8.35 8.56
N GLY A 35 -5.33 8.74 8.70
CA GLY A 35 -6.05 8.56 9.94
C GLY A 35 -6.41 7.09 10.16
N PRO A 36 -6.69 6.68 11.42
CA PRO A 36 -7.00 5.29 11.73
C PRO A 36 -8.21 4.74 10.95
N GLY A 37 -9.25 5.54 10.77
CA GLY A 37 -10.43 5.11 10.03
C GLY A 37 -10.12 4.77 8.58
N THR A 38 -9.36 5.63 7.91
CA THR A 38 -8.96 5.42 6.52
C THR A 38 -8.03 4.21 6.41
N LEU A 39 -7.07 4.09 7.32
CA LEU A 39 -6.12 2.98 7.33
C LEU A 39 -6.85 1.64 7.51
N TYR A 40 -7.62 1.50 8.58
CA TYR A 40 -8.26 0.22 8.89
C TYR A 40 -9.39 -0.12 7.93
N GLY A 41 -10.06 0.88 7.37
CA GLY A 41 -11.01 0.65 6.28
C GLY A 41 -10.34 0.07 5.03
N ALA A 42 -9.19 0.61 4.68
CA ALA A 42 -8.42 0.11 3.54
C ALA A 42 -7.86 -1.29 3.81
N ILE A 43 -7.38 -1.56 5.03
CA ILE A 43 -6.91 -2.89 5.44
C ILE A 43 -8.03 -3.91 5.27
N THR A 44 -9.24 -3.57 5.74
CA THR A 44 -10.40 -4.47 5.61
C THR A 44 -10.68 -4.81 4.14
N ARG A 45 -10.68 -3.81 3.28
CA ARG A 45 -10.91 -4.03 1.85
C ARG A 45 -9.85 -4.91 1.20
N LEU A 46 -8.58 -4.68 1.56
CA LEU A 46 -7.47 -5.47 1.03
C LEU A 46 -7.53 -6.92 1.51
N GLU A 47 -7.91 -7.11 2.75
CA GLU A 47 -8.10 -8.44 3.33
C GLU A 47 -9.22 -9.20 2.62
N GLN A 48 -10.35 -8.52 2.38
CA GLN A 48 -11.48 -9.10 1.66
C GLN A 48 -11.11 -9.51 0.22
N ARG A 49 -10.21 -8.78 -0.41
CA ARG A 49 -9.75 -9.08 -1.77
C ARG A 49 -8.65 -10.13 -1.79
N GLY A 50 -8.17 -10.56 -0.63
CA GLY A 50 -7.13 -11.57 -0.55
C GLY A 50 -5.72 -11.06 -0.85
N PHE A 51 -5.51 -9.74 -0.83
CA PHE A 51 -4.21 -9.14 -1.12
C PHE A 51 -3.30 -9.06 0.09
N ILE A 52 -3.90 -9.09 1.28
CA ILE A 52 -3.16 -9.18 2.53
C ILE A 52 -3.88 -10.17 3.44
N ARG A 53 -3.16 -10.69 4.42
CA ARG A 53 -3.77 -11.56 5.44
C ARG A 53 -3.18 -11.25 6.81
N PRO A 54 -3.98 -11.35 7.87
CA PRO A 54 -3.42 -11.20 9.21
C PRO A 54 -2.57 -12.42 9.56
N ILE A 55 -1.50 -12.16 10.29
CA ILE A 55 -0.67 -13.24 10.83
C ILE A 55 -1.25 -13.65 12.16
N ALA A 56 -1.33 -14.94 12.41
CA ALA A 56 -1.88 -15.48 13.64
C ALA A 56 -1.13 -14.93 14.85
N GLY A 57 -1.86 -14.62 15.91
CA GLY A 57 -1.28 -14.02 17.09
C GLY A 57 -2.21 -13.08 17.81
N GLY A 58 -3.40 -13.07 17.49
CA GLY A 58 -4.57 -12.79 18.28
C GLY A 58 -4.77 -11.49 19.05
N ASP A 59 -4.01 -10.44 18.91
CA ASP A 59 -4.41 -9.19 19.53
C ASP A 59 -4.54 -8.06 18.51
N ARG A 60 -4.86 -6.86 19.00
CA ARG A 60 -5.09 -5.67 18.16
C ARG A 60 -3.89 -5.27 17.32
N ARG A 61 -2.71 -5.76 17.66
CA ARG A 61 -1.45 -5.40 17.00
C ARG A 61 -0.96 -6.49 16.07
N ARG A 62 -1.83 -7.38 15.64
CA ARG A 62 -1.39 -8.42 14.73
C ARG A 62 -0.82 -7.83 13.46
N PRO A 63 0.30 -8.36 12.97
CA PRO A 63 0.86 -7.92 11.72
C PRO A 63 0.04 -8.43 10.55
N TYR A 64 0.21 -7.77 9.42
CA TYR A 64 -0.37 -8.21 8.15
C TYR A 64 0.73 -8.59 7.20
N HIS A 65 0.43 -9.56 6.36
CA HIS A 65 1.35 -10.11 5.39
C HIS A 65 0.82 -9.85 3.97
N LEU A 66 1.71 -9.42 3.07
CA LEU A 66 1.38 -9.27 1.66
C LEU A 66 1.33 -10.64 1.01
N THR A 67 0.17 -11.02 0.46
CA THR A 67 0.01 -12.32 -0.20
C THR A 67 0.62 -12.30 -1.60
N ALA A 68 0.77 -13.49 -2.20
CA ALA A 68 1.23 -13.57 -3.59
C ALA A 68 0.30 -12.81 -4.53
N ALA A 69 -1.03 -12.88 -4.32
CA ALA A 69 -1.99 -12.13 -5.11
C ALA A 69 -1.82 -10.62 -4.91
N GLY A 70 -1.59 -10.18 -3.67
CA GLY A 70 -1.33 -8.78 -3.36
C GLY A 70 -0.06 -8.27 -4.03
N LYS A 71 0.98 -9.09 -4.03
CA LYS A 71 2.24 -8.73 -4.68
C LYS A 71 2.06 -8.54 -6.18
N ARG A 72 1.35 -9.45 -6.85
CA ARG A 72 1.06 -9.32 -8.29
C ARG A 72 0.25 -8.06 -8.58
N TYR A 73 -0.77 -7.81 -7.78
CA TYR A 73 -1.60 -6.63 -7.95
C TYR A 73 -0.76 -5.35 -7.80
N LEU A 74 0.08 -5.31 -6.77
CA LEU A 74 0.96 -4.16 -6.53
C LEU A 74 1.92 -3.94 -7.71
N GLU A 75 2.53 -5.00 -8.21
CA GLU A 75 3.44 -4.92 -9.36
C GLU A 75 2.73 -4.32 -10.59
N GLU A 76 1.52 -4.78 -10.87
CA GLU A 76 0.74 -4.28 -12.01
C GLU A 76 0.37 -2.81 -11.85
N GLU A 77 -0.06 -2.42 -10.66
CA GLU A 77 -0.43 -1.02 -10.40
C GLU A 77 0.79 -0.10 -10.46
N LEU A 78 1.91 -0.52 -9.92
CA LEU A 78 3.14 0.27 -9.98
C LEU A 78 3.65 0.43 -11.40
N ALA A 79 3.52 -0.62 -12.22
CA ALA A 79 3.91 -0.55 -13.64
C ALA A 79 3.04 0.46 -14.39
N ARG A 80 1.74 0.51 -14.10
CA ARG A 80 0.84 1.50 -14.70
C ARG A 80 1.24 2.93 -14.32
N LEU A 81 1.52 3.16 -13.04
CA LEU A 81 1.93 4.47 -12.56
C LEU A 81 3.27 4.89 -13.14
N GLU A 82 4.20 3.96 -13.27
CA GLU A 82 5.50 4.23 -13.89
C GLU A 82 5.32 4.70 -15.34
N SER A 83 4.43 4.07 -16.08
CA SER A 83 4.12 4.48 -17.46
C SER A 83 3.56 5.90 -17.51
N VAL A 84 2.65 6.22 -16.58
CA VAL A 84 2.06 7.58 -16.51
C VAL A 84 3.14 8.60 -16.21
N VAL A 85 3.99 8.31 -15.24
CA VAL A 85 5.10 9.20 -14.87
C VAL A 85 6.03 9.43 -16.07
N ARG A 86 6.43 8.36 -16.74
CA ARG A 86 7.33 8.44 -17.88
C ARG A 86 6.74 9.26 -19.01
N VAL A 87 5.49 9.01 -19.37
CA VAL A 87 4.80 9.72 -20.45
C VAL A 87 4.61 11.19 -20.08
N GLY A 88 4.13 11.44 -18.84
CA GLY A 88 3.87 12.82 -18.39
C GLY A 88 5.14 13.67 -18.37
N LEU A 89 6.22 13.12 -17.81
CA LEU A 89 7.51 13.84 -17.79
C LEU A 89 8.04 14.09 -19.18
N GLY A 90 7.91 13.10 -20.07
CA GLY A 90 8.34 13.24 -21.47
C GLY A 90 7.58 14.34 -22.19
N ARG A 91 6.26 14.41 -22.00
CA ARG A 91 5.43 15.44 -22.62
C ARG A 91 5.72 16.82 -22.09
N LEU A 92 5.95 16.95 -20.79
CA LEU A 92 6.31 18.24 -20.19
C LEU A 92 7.63 18.78 -20.75
N ARG A 93 8.60 17.91 -21.02
CA ARG A 93 9.89 18.32 -21.58
C ARG A 93 9.79 18.81 -23.01
N ARG A 94 8.76 18.41 -23.73
CA ARG A 94 8.52 18.82 -25.12
C ARG A 94 7.62 20.05 -25.24
N ALA A 95 6.95 20.39 -24.17
CA ALA A 95 6.00 21.50 -24.20
C ALA A 95 6.70 22.86 -24.24
#